data_47c6404a2b383971056c5abff4c46f05
#
_entry.id   47c6404a2b383971056c5abff4c46f05
#
_cell.length_a   1.000
_cell.length_b   1.000
_cell.length_c   1.000
_cell.angle_alpha   90.00
_cell.angle_beta   90.00
_cell.angle_gamma   90.00
#
_symmetry.space_group_name_H-M   'P 1'
#
loop_
_entity.id
_entity.type
_entity.pdbx_description
1 polymer ?
#
loop_
_entity_poly.entity_id
_entity_poly.type
_entity_poly.pdbx_seq_one_letter_code
_entity_poly.pdbx_strand_id
1 'polypeptide(L)'
;SLQRHAAPVVEQFQQMQAALHAEIQSAQPVRIGISVSLVPDYLPGLETQLDKFRQQYPHIEMRFRLLDNDAVAEGVEQGELDAGLVMDLGCAAPVLARTTLRADPACLLVPRGHPFWEKESVPLAELRNQRVLLPSLRQDLFAPLWEACARAGFAPNAEIGPSFYQAYYLVQEQLCTCLTRY
;
A
#
# COMPACT_ATOMS: atom_id res chain seq x y z
N SER A 1 46.69 -29.92 31.42
CA SER A 1 46.54 -28.55 31.82
C SER A 1 45.33 -27.93 31.15
N LEU A 2 44.45 -27.31 31.88
CA LEU A 2 43.17 -26.71 31.47
C LEU A 2 43.31 -25.73 30.27
N GLN A 3 44.39 -25.00 30.17
CA GLN A 3 44.64 -24.03 29.10
C GLN A 3 44.76 -24.66 27.70
N ARG A 4 45.24 -25.90 27.58
CA ARG A 4 45.34 -26.59 26.29
C ARG A 4 43.99 -27.06 25.71
N HIS A 5 42.96 -27.19 26.54
CA HIS A 5 41.64 -27.62 26.15
C HIS A 5 40.67 -26.44 25.95
N ALA A 6 40.97 -25.28 26.54
CA ALA A 6 40.16 -24.10 26.42
C ALA A 6 40.37 -23.33 25.07
N ALA A 7 41.61 -23.34 24.55
CA ALA A 7 41.95 -22.63 23.33
C ALA A 7 41.10 -23.07 22.10
N PRO A 8 40.93 -24.37 21.82
CA PRO A 8 40.12 -24.80 20.69
C PRO A 8 38.62 -24.46 20.79
N VAL A 9 38.10 -24.43 22.03
CA VAL A 9 36.70 -24.08 22.31
C VAL A 9 36.45 -22.59 22.05
N VAL A 10 37.37 -21.73 22.47
CA VAL A 10 37.32 -20.26 22.26
C VAL A 10 37.42 -19.98 20.75
N GLU A 11 38.30 -20.66 20.04
CA GLU A 11 38.48 -20.49 18.59
C GLU A 11 37.21 -20.94 17.81
N GLN A 12 36.62 -22.07 18.15
CA GLN A 12 35.35 -22.51 17.59
C GLN A 12 34.21 -21.53 17.86
N PHE A 13 34.15 -20.96 19.06
CA PHE A 13 33.14 -19.98 19.41
C PHE A 13 33.31 -18.67 18.59
N GLN A 14 34.56 -18.22 18.42
CA GLN A 14 34.86 -17.04 17.59
C GLN A 14 34.55 -17.30 16.11
N GLN A 15 34.84 -18.48 15.58
CA GLN A 15 34.49 -18.87 14.21
C GLN A 15 32.97 -18.93 14.01
N MET A 16 32.24 -19.49 14.99
CA MET A 16 30.77 -19.52 14.95
C MET A 16 30.17 -18.11 15.01
N GLN A 17 30.71 -17.22 15.86
CA GLN A 17 30.27 -15.82 15.90
C GLN A 17 30.57 -15.10 14.58
N ALA A 18 31.75 -15.30 13.99
CA ALA A 18 32.10 -14.71 12.71
C ALA A 18 31.22 -15.21 11.57
N ALA A 19 30.91 -16.50 11.54
CA ALA A 19 29.99 -17.10 10.56
C ALA A 19 28.57 -16.53 10.72
N LEU A 20 28.07 -16.43 11.96
CA LEU A 20 26.77 -15.85 12.27
C LEU A 20 26.69 -14.37 11.86
N HIS A 21 27.74 -13.60 12.12
CA HIS A 21 27.84 -12.19 11.68
C HIS A 21 27.90 -12.07 10.16
N ALA A 22 28.60 -12.96 9.46
CA ALA A 22 28.66 -12.97 8.02
C ALA A 22 27.29 -13.34 7.39
N GLU A 23 26.56 -14.26 7.99
CA GLU A 23 25.21 -14.63 7.58
C GLU A 23 24.20 -13.48 7.79
N ILE A 24 24.27 -12.78 8.92
CA ILE A 24 23.49 -11.59 9.21
C ILE A 24 23.83 -10.44 8.24
N GLN A 25 25.10 -10.25 7.89
CA GLN A 25 25.54 -9.22 6.93
C GLN A 25 25.24 -9.58 5.47
N SER A 26 25.05 -10.86 5.16
CA SER A 26 24.64 -11.32 3.83
C SER A 26 23.11 -11.30 3.64
N ALA A 27 22.33 -10.94 4.66
CA ALA A 27 20.91 -10.80 4.53
C ALA A 27 20.58 -9.77 3.45
N GLN A 28 19.85 -10.19 2.43
CA GLN A 28 19.40 -9.27 1.39
C GLN A 28 18.51 -8.19 2.01
N PRO A 29 18.59 -6.95 1.51
CA PRO A 29 17.74 -5.89 2.01
C PRO A 29 16.27 -6.24 1.81
N VAL A 30 15.44 -5.93 2.80
CA VAL A 30 13.98 -6.06 2.70
C VAL A 30 13.46 -4.97 1.76
N ARG A 31 12.84 -5.38 0.66
CA ARG A 31 12.33 -4.51 -0.40
C ARG A 31 10.85 -4.21 -0.15
N ILE A 32 10.54 -2.95 0.11
CA ILE A 32 9.19 -2.52 0.49
C ILE A 32 8.66 -1.55 -0.56
N GLY A 33 7.54 -1.89 -1.18
CA GLY A 33 6.79 -0.98 -2.02
C GLY A 33 5.82 -0.13 -1.20
N ILE A 34 5.75 1.16 -1.48
CA ILE A 34 4.75 2.05 -0.89
C ILE A 34 3.95 2.67 -2.02
N SER A 35 2.63 2.52 -1.98
CA SER A 35 1.77 3.16 -2.94
C SER A 35 1.86 4.69 -2.82
N VAL A 36 2.07 5.36 -3.94
CA VAL A 36 2.02 6.83 -4.01
C VAL A 36 0.69 7.39 -3.55
N SER A 37 -0.38 6.59 -3.58
CA SER A 37 -1.69 6.97 -3.05
C SER A 37 -1.72 7.07 -1.52
N LEU A 38 -0.68 6.62 -0.82
CA LEU A 38 -0.55 6.66 0.64
C LEU A 38 0.35 7.80 1.15
N VAL A 39 0.96 8.58 0.25
CA VAL A 39 1.90 9.65 0.61
C VAL A 39 1.19 11.02 0.48
N PRO A 40 1.43 12.00 1.36
CA PRO A 40 2.40 12.02 2.47
C PRO A 40 1.84 11.76 3.87
N ASP A 41 0.50 11.76 4.10
CA ASP A 41 -0.04 11.85 5.47
C ASP A 41 -0.87 10.63 5.91
N TYR A 42 -0.86 9.56 5.13
CA TYR A 42 -1.82 8.45 5.30
C TYR A 42 -1.50 7.45 6.40
N LEU A 43 -0.26 7.40 6.87
CA LEU A 43 0.15 6.48 7.94
C LEU A 43 0.82 7.25 9.08
N PRO A 44 0.06 8.03 9.85
CA PRO A 44 0.62 8.73 11.00
C PRO A 44 1.27 7.72 11.95
N GLY A 45 2.51 8.00 12.31
CA GLY A 45 3.31 7.13 13.16
C GLY A 45 4.11 6.04 12.44
N LEU A 46 4.00 5.89 11.11
CA LEU A 46 4.83 4.94 10.36
C LEU A 46 6.32 5.21 10.56
N GLU A 47 6.75 6.46 10.47
CA GLU A 47 8.15 6.85 10.71
C GLU A 47 8.62 6.38 12.08
N THR A 48 7.82 6.63 13.12
CA THR A 48 8.13 6.20 14.49
C THR A 48 8.26 4.68 14.60
N GLN A 49 7.42 3.92 13.91
CA GLN A 49 7.50 2.46 13.91
C GLN A 49 8.71 1.97 13.13
N LEU A 50 9.04 2.60 12.00
CA LEU A 50 10.24 2.28 11.23
C LEU A 50 11.52 2.57 12.04
N ASP A 51 11.54 3.68 12.78
CA ASP A 51 12.70 4.00 13.63
C ASP A 51 12.85 2.99 14.78
N LYS A 52 11.76 2.58 15.42
CA LYS A 52 11.80 1.49 16.42
C LYS A 52 12.30 0.19 15.80
N PHE A 53 11.85 -0.14 14.62
CA PHE A 53 12.30 -1.34 13.90
C PHE A 53 13.81 -1.27 13.61
N ARG A 54 14.31 -0.13 13.11
CA ARG A 54 15.74 0.07 12.84
C ARG A 54 16.58 -0.03 14.12
N GLN A 55 16.08 0.47 15.24
CA GLN A 55 16.76 0.36 16.54
C GLN A 55 16.82 -1.09 17.02
N GLN A 56 15.73 -1.84 16.83
CA GLN A 56 15.64 -3.23 17.27
C GLN A 56 16.42 -4.19 16.34
N TYR A 57 16.45 -3.88 15.04
CA TYR A 57 17.06 -4.72 14.01
C TYR A 57 18.04 -3.92 13.14
N PRO A 58 19.15 -3.42 13.70
CA PRO A 58 20.07 -2.51 13.00
C PRO A 58 20.81 -3.18 11.83
N HIS A 59 20.82 -4.51 11.78
CA HIS A 59 21.44 -5.30 10.72
C HIS A 59 20.51 -5.53 9.52
N ILE A 60 19.21 -5.17 9.61
CA ILE A 60 18.27 -5.31 8.50
C ILE A 60 18.22 -4.00 7.72
N GLU A 61 18.72 -4.03 6.48
CA GLU A 61 18.56 -2.93 5.55
C GLU A 61 17.14 -2.97 4.95
N MET A 62 16.43 -1.84 4.98
CA MET A 62 15.14 -1.67 4.31
C MET A 62 15.29 -0.75 3.10
N ARG A 63 14.79 -1.19 1.95
CA ARG A 63 14.75 -0.39 0.72
C ARG A 63 13.31 -0.11 0.35
N PHE A 64 12.97 1.17 0.22
CA PHE A 64 11.63 1.63 -0.10
C PHE A 64 11.56 2.08 -1.56
N ARG A 65 10.47 1.70 -2.23
CA ARG A 65 10.12 2.15 -3.58
C ARG A 65 8.72 2.75 -3.55
N LEU A 66 8.59 3.96 -4.08
CA LEU A 66 7.29 4.59 -4.30
C LEU A 66 6.80 4.17 -5.69
N LEU A 67 5.64 3.56 -5.75
CA LEU A 67 5.07 2.98 -6.96
C LEU A 67 3.55 3.25 -6.98
N ASP A 68 2.93 3.11 -8.15
CA ASP A 68 1.48 3.06 -8.21
C ASP A 68 0.94 1.84 -7.44
N ASN A 69 -0.29 1.94 -6.96
CA ASN A 69 -0.91 0.93 -6.10
C ASN A 69 -0.84 -0.48 -6.71
N ASP A 70 -1.10 -0.58 -8.00
CA ASP A 70 -1.10 -1.85 -8.73
C ASP A 70 0.31 -2.41 -8.88
N ALA A 71 1.28 -1.55 -9.18
CA ALA A 71 2.68 -1.95 -9.33
C ALA A 71 3.29 -2.44 -8.01
N VAL A 72 2.82 -1.94 -6.86
CA VAL A 72 3.22 -2.49 -5.55
C VAL A 72 2.69 -3.91 -5.39
N ALA A 73 1.42 -4.15 -5.68
CA ALA A 73 0.81 -5.48 -5.55
C ALA A 73 1.48 -6.49 -6.50
N GLU A 74 1.66 -6.12 -7.76
CA GLU A 74 2.33 -6.94 -8.76
C GLU A 74 3.78 -7.25 -8.37
N GLY A 75 4.52 -6.26 -7.86
CA GLY A 75 5.90 -6.44 -7.42
C GLY A 75 6.02 -7.45 -6.28
N VAL A 76 5.03 -7.52 -5.37
CA VAL A 76 4.99 -8.54 -4.32
C VAL A 76 4.60 -9.90 -4.89
N GLU A 77 3.62 -9.97 -5.79
CA GLU A 77 3.21 -11.22 -6.47
C GLU A 77 4.37 -11.85 -7.26
N GLN A 78 5.20 -11.03 -7.90
CA GLN A 78 6.35 -11.46 -8.70
C GLN A 78 7.63 -11.69 -7.88
N GLY A 79 7.61 -11.39 -6.58
CA GLY A 79 8.78 -11.50 -5.72
C GLY A 79 9.85 -10.42 -5.95
N GLU A 80 9.53 -9.35 -6.65
CA GLU A 80 10.39 -8.17 -6.78
C GLU A 80 10.40 -7.32 -5.50
N LEU A 81 9.31 -7.39 -4.73
CA LEU A 81 9.15 -6.78 -3.42
C LEU A 81 8.85 -7.87 -2.40
N ASP A 82 9.32 -7.68 -1.18
CA ASP A 82 9.09 -8.59 -0.07
C ASP A 82 7.81 -8.22 0.70
N ALA A 83 7.44 -6.94 0.66
CA ALA A 83 6.20 -6.42 1.24
C ALA A 83 5.73 -5.18 0.49
N GLY A 84 4.44 -4.87 0.63
CA GLY A 84 3.83 -3.68 0.05
C GLY A 84 2.82 -3.01 0.96
N LEU A 85 2.85 -1.69 0.99
CA LEU A 85 1.80 -0.86 1.59
C LEU A 85 0.92 -0.34 0.45
N VAL A 86 -0.33 -0.76 0.43
CA VAL A 86 -1.28 -0.46 -0.64
C VAL A 86 -2.59 0.08 -0.07
N MET A 87 -3.30 0.83 -0.87
CA MET A 87 -4.70 1.16 -0.62
C MET A 87 -5.55 -0.01 -1.10
N ASP A 88 -6.15 -0.76 -0.16
CA ASP A 88 -7.03 -1.87 -0.47
C ASP A 88 -8.49 -1.40 -0.54
N LEU A 89 -9.10 -1.56 -1.69
CA LEU A 89 -10.52 -1.24 -1.91
C LEU A 89 -11.44 -2.44 -1.65
N GLY A 90 -10.91 -3.49 -1.02
CA GLY A 90 -11.69 -4.66 -0.62
C GLY A 90 -11.64 -5.82 -1.61
N CYS A 91 -10.69 -5.82 -2.54
CA CYS A 91 -10.49 -6.92 -3.49
C CYS A 91 -9.57 -7.98 -2.92
N ALA A 92 -10.00 -9.22 -3.03
CA ALA A 92 -9.17 -10.35 -2.66
C ALA A 92 -8.24 -10.72 -3.83
N ALA A 93 -6.96 -10.41 -3.74
CA ALA A 93 -5.96 -11.21 -4.42
C ALA A 93 -5.68 -12.43 -3.52
N PRO A 94 -6.12 -13.62 -3.90
CA PRO A 94 -6.09 -14.79 -3.01
C PRO A 94 -4.67 -15.30 -2.72
N VAL A 95 -3.66 -14.76 -3.39
CA VAL A 95 -2.29 -15.24 -3.35
C VAL A 95 -1.44 -14.54 -2.27
N LEU A 96 -1.80 -13.30 -1.89
CA LEU A 96 -0.99 -12.52 -0.95
C LEU A 96 -1.57 -12.54 0.47
N ALA A 97 -0.70 -12.75 1.46
CA ALA A 97 -1.04 -12.51 2.85
C ALA A 97 -1.30 -11.02 3.08
N ARG A 98 -2.38 -10.66 3.78
CA ARG A 98 -2.79 -9.27 4.00
C ARG A 98 -3.04 -8.97 5.46
N THR A 99 -2.68 -7.77 5.85
CA THR A 99 -2.99 -7.22 7.17
C THR A 99 -3.53 -5.80 6.97
N THR A 100 -4.74 -5.55 7.46
CA THR A 100 -5.31 -4.20 7.45
C THR A 100 -4.66 -3.38 8.55
N LEU A 101 -3.92 -2.35 8.17
CA LEU A 101 -3.30 -1.42 9.11
C LEU A 101 -4.26 -0.32 9.54
N ARG A 102 -5.13 0.11 8.62
CA ARG A 102 -6.13 1.15 8.84
C ARG A 102 -7.31 0.92 7.90
N ALA A 103 -8.51 1.25 8.34
CA ALA A 103 -9.72 1.25 7.53
C ALA A 103 -10.38 2.63 7.56
N ASP A 104 -10.55 3.22 6.40
CA ASP A 104 -11.17 4.54 6.24
C ASP A 104 -12.40 4.43 5.34
N PRO A 105 -13.41 5.30 5.51
CA PRO A 105 -14.54 5.36 4.60
C PRO A 105 -14.10 5.77 3.20
N ALA A 106 -14.82 5.30 2.20
CA ALA A 106 -14.66 5.79 0.84
C ALA A 106 -15.16 7.24 0.75
N CYS A 107 -14.43 8.09 0.02
CA CYS A 107 -14.77 9.49 -0.20
C CYS A 107 -14.84 9.80 -1.69
N LEU A 108 -15.67 10.78 -2.04
CA LEU A 108 -15.69 11.37 -3.37
C LEU A 108 -14.81 12.62 -3.38
N LEU A 109 -13.88 12.67 -4.30
CA LEU A 109 -13.19 13.89 -4.65
C LEU A 109 -14.02 14.61 -5.73
N VAL A 110 -14.47 15.81 -5.44
CA VAL A 110 -15.31 16.60 -6.37
C VAL A 110 -14.67 17.96 -6.66
N PRO A 111 -14.83 18.50 -7.88
CA PRO A 111 -14.34 19.81 -8.20
C PRO A 111 -15.12 20.89 -7.44
N ARG A 112 -14.48 22.05 -7.24
CA ARG A 112 -15.13 23.19 -6.61
C ARG A 112 -16.37 23.63 -7.40
N GLY A 113 -17.49 23.81 -6.70
CA GLY A 113 -18.77 24.16 -7.32
C GLY A 113 -19.60 22.99 -7.81
N HIS A 114 -19.11 21.74 -7.64
CA HIS A 114 -19.91 20.55 -7.90
C HIS A 114 -21.12 20.49 -6.94
N PRO A 115 -22.29 19.96 -7.34
CA PRO A 115 -23.47 19.84 -6.46
C PRO A 115 -23.22 19.06 -5.16
N PHE A 116 -22.15 18.27 -5.10
CA PHE A 116 -21.76 17.52 -3.88
C PHE A 116 -20.74 18.26 -3.02
N TRP A 117 -20.24 19.42 -3.44
CA TRP A 117 -19.17 20.14 -2.77
C TRP A 117 -19.46 20.44 -1.29
N GLU A 118 -20.72 20.81 -0.98
CA GLU A 118 -21.14 21.16 0.38
C GLU A 118 -21.77 19.98 1.14
N LYS A 119 -21.80 18.78 0.55
CA LYS A 119 -22.40 17.61 1.18
C LYS A 119 -21.38 16.87 2.04
N GLU A 120 -21.71 16.60 3.30
CA GLU A 120 -20.92 15.75 4.17
C GLU A 120 -20.92 14.27 3.72
N SER A 121 -22.03 13.84 3.11
CA SER A 121 -22.16 12.50 2.57
C SER A 121 -23.01 12.51 1.31
N VAL A 122 -22.73 11.59 0.41
CA VAL A 122 -23.45 11.42 -0.85
C VAL A 122 -24.04 10.01 -0.90
N PRO A 123 -25.37 9.86 -0.92
CA PRO A 123 -25.98 8.55 -1.12
C PRO A 123 -25.49 7.90 -2.44
N LEU A 124 -25.19 6.63 -2.39
CA LEU A 124 -24.66 5.90 -3.55
C LEU A 124 -25.55 6.06 -4.79
N ALA A 125 -26.86 6.11 -4.62
CA ALA A 125 -27.83 6.28 -5.71
C ALA A 125 -27.66 7.60 -6.49
N GLU A 126 -27.12 8.65 -5.86
CA GLU A 126 -26.85 9.94 -6.54
C GLU A 126 -25.68 9.84 -7.54
N LEU A 127 -24.86 8.79 -7.45
CA LEU A 127 -23.79 8.53 -8.43
C LEU A 127 -24.31 7.99 -9.76
N ARG A 128 -25.58 7.60 -9.85
CA ARG A 128 -26.18 7.03 -11.06
C ARG A 128 -25.94 7.86 -12.32
N ASN A 129 -26.01 9.18 -12.19
CA ASN A 129 -25.87 10.12 -13.32
C ASN A 129 -24.52 10.86 -13.29
N GLN A 130 -23.61 10.44 -12.42
CA GLN A 130 -22.29 11.04 -12.33
C GLN A 130 -21.28 10.25 -13.14
N ARG A 131 -20.36 10.96 -13.77
CA ARG A 131 -19.17 10.35 -14.36
C ARG A 131 -18.13 10.20 -13.28
N VAL A 132 -17.81 8.97 -12.90
CA VAL A 132 -16.89 8.66 -11.80
C VAL A 132 -15.58 8.17 -12.37
N LEU A 133 -14.48 8.82 -12.03
CA LEU A 133 -13.15 8.35 -12.37
C LEU A 133 -12.62 7.46 -11.26
N LEU A 134 -12.14 6.28 -11.62
CA LEU A 134 -11.55 5.31 -10.72
C LEU A 134 -10.02 5.26 -10.98
N PRO A 135 -9.19 5.60 -9.98
CA PRO A 135 -7.76 5.80 -10.21
C PRO A 135 -6.97 4.48 -10.13
N SER A 136 -7.27 3.54 -11.01
CA SER A 136 -6.49 2.29 -11.16
C SER A 136 -6.78 1.64 -12.52
N LEU A 137 -5.81 0.92 -13.06
CA LEU A 137 -5.99 0.09 -14.25
C LEU A 137 -6.62 -1.28 -13.94
N ARG A 138 -6.67 -1.67 -12.67
CA ARG A 138 -7.26 -2.94 -12.22
C ARG A 138 -8.73 -2.77 -11.89
N GLN A 139 -9.58 -3.26 -12.77
CA GLN A 139 -11.03 -3.19 -12.60
C GLN A 139 -11.54 -4.00 -11.41
N ASP A 140 -10.87 -5.09 -11.09
CA ASP A 140 -11.18 -5.98 -9.97
C ASP A 140 -11.09 -5.26 -8.61
N LEU A 141 -10.25 -4.23 -8.48
CA LEU A 141 -10.14 -3.43 -7.26
C LEU A 141 -11.44 -2.69 -6.90
N PHE A 142 -12.33 -2.49 -7.85
CA PHE A 142 -13.60 -1.78 -7.66
C PHE A 142 -14.80 -2.72 -7.60
N ALA A 143 -14.59 -4.03 -7.55
CA ALA A 143 -15.69 -5.01 -7.47
C ALA A 143 -16.69 -4.69 -6.35
N PRO A 144 -16.29 -4.32 -5.12
CA PRO A 144 -17.25 -3.95 -4.08
C PRO A 144 -18.10 -2.74 -4.42
N LEU A 145 -17.55 -1.77 -5.17
CA LEU A 145 -18.33 -0.61 -5.67
C LEU A 145 -19.36 -1.05 -6.72
N TRP A 146 -18.94 -1.88 -7.67
CA TRP A 146 -19.84 -2.41 -8.71
C TRP A 146 -21.01 -3.18 -8.10
N GLU A 147 -20.72 -4.05 -7.14
CA GLU A 147 -21.73 -4.81 -6.42
C GLU A 147 -22.69 -3.91 -5.62
N ALA A 148 -22.16 -2.88 -4.96
CA ALA A 148 -22.99 -1.93 -4.23
C ALA A 148 -23.91 -1.13 -5.16
N CYS A 149 -23.41 -0.68 -6.31
CA CYS A 149 -24.22 -0.02 -7.34
C CYS A 149 -25.28 -0.94 -7.93
N ALA A 150 -24.92 -2.19 -8.21
CA ALA A 150 -25.87 -3.19 -8.72
C ALA A 150 -26.99 -3.47 -7.70
N ARG A 151 -26.66 -3.59 -6.39
CA ARG A 151 -27.67 -3.71 -5.32
C ARG A 151 -28.56 -2.47 -5.22
N ALA A 152 -28.06 -1.29 -5.56
CA ALA A 152 -28.83 -0.04 -5.63
C ALA A 152 -29.59 0.13 -6.95
N GLY A 153 -29.55 -0.86 -7.86
CA GLY A 153 -30.32 -0.91 -9.11
C GLY A 153 -29.77 -0.03 -10.23
N PHE A 154 -28.43 0.17 -10.29
CA PHE A 154 -27.80 0.87 -11.40
C PHE A 154 -26.36 0.39 -11.66
N ALA A 155 -25.88 0.67 -12.88
CA ALA A 155 -24.48 0.56 -13.23
C ALA A 155 -23.86 1.96 -13.21
N PRO A 156 -22.72 2.19 -12.54
CA PRO A 156 -22.10 3.49 -12.53
C PRO A 156 -21.48 3.82 -13.89
N ASN A 157 -21.55 5.09 -14.28
CA ASN A 157 -20.80 5.61 -15.43
C ASN A 157 -19.36 5.87 -15.00
N ALA A 158 -18.56 4.80 -14.95
CA ALA A 158 -17.22 4.84 -14.45
C ALA A 158 -16.19 4.73 -15.55
N GLU A 159 -15.16 5.56 -15.45
CA GLU A 159 -13.97 5.56 -16.29
C GLU A 159 -12.77 5.19 -15.44
N ILE A 160 -11.93 4.30 -15.94
CA ILE A 160 -10.73 3.88 -15.25
C ILE A 160 -9.59 4.76 -15.70
N GLY A 161 -9.03 5.52 -14.76
CA GLY A 161 -7.89 6.38 -14.99
C GLY A 161 -6.56 5.67 -14.77
N PRO A 162 -5.50 6.12 -15.43
CA PRO A 162 -4.21 5.43 -15.40
C PRO A 162 -3.46 5.57 -14.06
N SER A 163 -3.69 6.62 -13.28
CA SER A 163 -3.09 6.78 -11.96
C SER A 163 -3.88 7.74 -11.08
N PHE A 164 -3.64 7.67 -9.76
CA PHE A 164 -4.26 8.58 -8.79
C PHE A 164 -3.91 10.06 -9.08
N TYR A 165 -2.68 10.36 -9.43
CA TYR A 165 -2.26 11.73 -9.75
C TYR A 165 -2.98 12.30 -10.97
N GLN A 166 -3.12 11.50 -12.03
CA GLN A 166 -3.86 11.91 -13.21
C GLN A 166 -5.34 12.10 -12.91
N ALA A 167 -5.93 11.22 -12.10
CA ALA A 167 -7.30 11.35 -11.63
C ALA A 167 -7.52 12.68 -10.90
N TYR A 168 -6.60 13.08 -10.04
CA TYR A 168 -6.66 14.34 -9.31
C TYR A 168 -6.72 15.55 -10.26
N TYR A 169 -5.87 15.58 -11.29
CA TYR A 169 -5.89 16.66 -12.29
C TYR A 169 -7.18 16.67 -13.12
N LEU A 170 -7.66 15.51 -13.53
CA LEU A 170 -8.91 15.39 -14.30
C LEU A 170 -10.13 15.86 -13.51
N VAL A 171 -10.17 15.61 -12.20
CA VAL A 171 -11.22 16.14 -11.32
C VAL A 171 -11.17 17.66 -11.28
N GLN A 172 -10.00 18.27 -11.21
CA GLN A 172 -9.88 19.74 -11.21
C GLN A 172 -10.40 20.40 -12.50
N GLU A 173 -10.34 19.69 -13.63
CA GLU A 173 -10.91 20.13 -14.89
C GLU A 173 -12.44 19.89 -15.01
N GLN A 174 -13.08 19.53 -13.92
CA GLN A 174 -14.54 19.26 -13.82
C GLN A 174 -15.03 18.09 -14.68
N LEU A 175 -14.14 17.23 -15.12
CA LEU A 175 -14.51 16.11 -16.00
C LEU A 175 -15.16 14.96 -15.27
N CYS A 176 -14.87 14.78 -13.97
CA CYS A 176 -15.37 13.64 -13.19
C CYS A 176 -15.17 13.82 -11.70
N THR A 177 -15.83 12.95 -10.95
CA THR A 177 -15.55 12.71 -9.53
C THR A 177 -14.62 11.52 -9.40
N CYS A 178 -13.72 11.55 -8.44
CA CYS A 178 -12.83 10.44 -8.12
C CYS A 178 -13.25 9.83 -6.80
N LEU A 179 -13.40 8.51 -6.76
CA LEU A 179 -13.59 7.77 -5.54
C LEU A 179 -12.22 7.51 -4.92
N THR A 180 -11.97 8.07 -3.75
CA THR A 180 -10.72 7.90 -3.02
C THR A 180 -11.01 7.66 -1.54
N ARG A 181 -10.00 7.25 -0.80
CA ARG A 181 -10.04 7.19 0.66
C ARG A 181 -9.36 8.42 1.25
N TYR A 182 -9.86 8.82 2.37
CA TYR A 182 -9.27 9.87 3.19
C TYR A 182 -8.79 9.31 4.50
#